data_1c093eae57c7655d5caab348f8e2183f
#
_entry.id   1c093eae57c7655d5caab348f8e2183f
#
_cell.length_a   1.000
_cell.length_b   1.000
_cell.length_c   1.000
_cell.angle_alpha   90.00
_cell.angle_beta   90.00
_cell.angle_gamma   90.00
#
_symmetry.space_group_name_H-M   'P 1'
#
loop_
_entity.id
_entity.type
_entity.pdbx_description
1 polymer ?
#
loop_
_entity_poly.entity_id
_entity_poly.type
_entity_poly.pdbx_seq_one_letter_code
_entity_poly.pdbx_strand_id
1 'polypeptide(L)'
;MKIYFELFWIFFKIGTFTLGGGYAMVPLIQDEIVEKKKWIEKEEFINLLALAQSSPGALAINMAVFVGFKIKKYLGMVATVLGAALPAFLIIWLLAALFQNFQNNPYVIKAFKAIRPMVVALIGGSVYTIGKQAKINKFTLIIVLAIAVLVSQFKFPPILIIVVGAIAGNIWLMNRKEIK
;
A
#
# COMPACT_ATOMS: atom_id res chain seq x y z
N MET A 1 -19.91 -22.69 4.73
CA MET A 1 -20.34 -21.26 4.70
C MET A 1 -19.73 -20.43 5.84
N LYS A 2 -19.66 -20.94 7.06
CA LYS A 2 -19.13 -20.21 8.24
C LYS A 2 -17.74 -19.59 8.04
N ILE A 3 -16.79 -20.33 7.47
CA ILE A 3 -15.40 -19.87 7.30
C ILE A 3 -15.25 -18.69 6.30
N TYR A 4 -16.06 -18.64 5.24
CA TYR A 4 -16.03 -17.53 4.28
C TYR A 4 -16.51 -16.22 4.92
N PHE A 5 -17.55 -16.33 5.76
CA PHE A 5 -18.04 -15.18 6.51
C PHE A 5 -17.04 -14.72 7.58
N GLU A 6 -16.34 -15.67 8.23
CA GLU A 6 -15.26 -15.33 9.18
C GLU A 6 -14.10 -14.63 8.47
N LEU A 7 -13.65 -15.13 7.31
CA LEU A 7 -12.62 -14.50 6.49
C LEU A 7 -13.02 -13.09 6.09
N PHE A 8 -14.23 -12.93 5.54
CA PHE A 8 -14.76 -11.62 5.18
C PHE A 8 -14.76 -10.66 6.38
N TRP A 9 -15.28 -11.12 7.53
CA TRP A 9 -15.43 -10.26 8.72
C TRP A 9 -14.10 -9.86 9.35
N ILE A 10 -13.11 -10.76 9.37
CA ILE A 10 -11.75 -10.45 9.83
C ILE A 10 -11.15 -9.32 8.97
N PHE A 11 -11.17 -9.50 7.66
CA PHE A 11 -10.62 -8.51 6.74
C PHE A 11 -11.44 -7.21 6.72
N PHE A 12 -12.74 -7.27 6.93
CA PHE A 12 -13.60 -6.11 7.07
C PHE A 12 -13.24 -5.27 8.30
N LYS A 13 -13.05 -5.90 9.45
CA LYS A 13 -12.57 -5.22 10.66
C LYS A 13 -11.21 -4.58 10.44
N ILE A 14 -10.25 -5.35 9.90
CA ILE A 14 -8.90 -4.84 9.63
C ILE A 14 -8.97 -3.66 8.66
N GLY A 15 -9.73 -3.76 7.57
CA GLY A 15 -9.91 -2.69 6.58
C GLY A 15 -10.57 -1.43 7.14
N THR A 16 -11.46 -1.59 8.12
CA THR A 16 -12.16 -0.45 8.78
C THR A 16 -11.25 0.30 9.74
N PHE A 17 -10.49 -0.43 10.56
CA PHE A 17 -9.75 0.16 11.68
C PHE A 17 -8.29 0.47 11.37
N THR A 18 -7.78 0.06 10.21
CA THR A 18 -6.39 0.33 9.87
C THR A 18 -6.21 1.69 9.21
N LEU A 19 -5.78 2.65 10.01
CA LEU A 19 -5.32 3.95 9.53
C LEU A 19 -3.79 3.90 9.42
N GLY A 20 -3.22 3.93 8.20
CA GLY A 20 -1.76 3.92 8.03
C GLY A 20 -1.23 3.13 6.83
N GLY A 21 -2.12 2.62 5.97
CA GLY A 21 -1.76 1.93 4.73
C GLY A 21 -1.50 0.43 4.88
N GLY A 22 -1.16 -0.22 3.75
CA GLY A 22 -1.11 -1.68 3.65
C GLY A 22 -0.12 -2.36 4.61
N TYR A 23 1.00 -1.72 4.93
CA TYR A 23 1.97 -2.27 5.88
C TYR A 23 1.45 -2.31 7.32
N ALA A 24 0.60 -1.37 7.73
CA ALA A 24 -0.01 -1.37 9.06
C ALA A 24 -1.04 -2.51 9.23
N MET A 25 -1.57 -3.05 8.13
CA MET A 25 -2.49 -4.18 8.16
C MET A 25 -1.79 -5.52 8.37
N VAL A 26 -0.51 -5.66 7.98
CA VAL A 26 0.22 -6.93 8.02
C VAL A 26 0.25 -7.56 9.41
N PRO A 27 0.66 -6.85 10.49
CA PRO A 27 0.67 -7.44 11.83
C PRO A 27 -0.74 -7.80 12.33
N LEU A 28 -1.78 -7.05 11.93
CA LEU A 28 -3.16 -7.36 12.31
C LEU A 28 -3.67 -8.63 11.61
N ILE A 29 -3.31 -8.82 10.32
CA ILE A 29 -3.62 -10.03 9.58
C ILE A 29 -2.88 -11.21 10.19
N GLN A 30 -1.60 -11.05 10.53
CA GLN A 30 -0.81 -12.09 11.18
C GLN A 30 -1.42 -12.52 12.52
N ASP A 31 -1.74 -11.56 13.37
CA ASP A 31 -2.36 -11.84 14.69
C ASP A 31 -3.68 -12.63 14.55
N GLU A 32 -4.55 -12.22 13.63
CA GLU A 32 -5.83 -12.91 13.43
C GLU A 32 -5.68 -14.29 12.77
N ILE A 33 -4.86 -14.42 11.72
CA ILE A 33 -4.81 -15.63 10.88
C ILE A 33 -3.82 -16.67 11.44
N VAL A 34 -2.66 -16.23 11.95
CA VAL A 34 -1.60 -17.11 12.45
C VAL A 34 -1.78 -17.40 13.93
N GLU A 35 -1.87 -16.34 14.76
CA GLU A 35 -1.84 -16.50 16.22
C GLU A 35 -3.21 -16.97 16.77
N LYS A 36 -4.30 -16.30 16.39
CA LYS A 36 -5.64 -16.59 16.93
C LYS A 36 -6.33 -17.77 16.23
N LYS A 37 -6.41 -17.73 14.90
CA LYS A 37 -7.14 -18.74 14.13
C LYS A 37 -6.27 -19.95 13.77
N LYS A 38 -4.95 -19.80 13.71
CA LYS A 38 -4.00 -20.85 13.34
C LYS A 38 -4.34 -21.50 11.99
N TRP A 39 -4.82 -20.70 11.05
CA TRP A 39 -5.17 -21.18 9.72
C TRP A 39 -3.98 -21.30 8.78
N ILE A 40 -2.92 -20.55 9.07
CA ILE A 40 -1.66 -20.53 8.32
C ILE A 40 -0.51 -20.51 9.33
N GLU A 41 0.54 -21.29 9.05
CA GLU A 41 1.76 -21.28 9.85
C GLU A 41 2.55 -19.98 9.64
N LYS A 42 3.35 -19.59 10.63
CA LYS A 42 4.11 -18.33 10.61
C LYS A 42 5.08 -18.23 9.45
N GLU A 43 5.79 -19.33 9.14
CA GLU A 43 6.73 -19.36 8.00
C GLU A 43 6.00 -19.16 6.67
N GLU A 44 4.86 -19.82 6.53
CA GLU A 44 4.05 -19.69 5.34
C GLU A 44 3.48 -18.29 5.18
N PHE A 45 3.04 -17.66 6.28
CA PHE A 45 2.60 -16.26 6.26
C PHE A 45 3.69 -15.32 5.77
N ILE A 46 4.94 -15.52 6.19
CA ILE A 46 6.09 -14.73 5.72
C ILE A 46 6.31 -14.92 4.21
N ASN A 47 6.16 -16.13 3.70
CA ASN A 47 6.25 -16.40 2.26
C ASN A 47 5.14 -15.70 1.47
N LEU A 48 3.89 -15.72 1.99
CA LEU A 48 2.77 -14.99 1.37
C LEU A 48 3.00 -13.46 1.40
N LEU A 49 3.59 -12.95 2.48
CA LEU A 49 3.96 -11.54 2.57
C LEU A 49 5.01 -11.15 1.52
N ALA A 50 6.04 -11.98 1.33
CA ALA A 50 7.07 -11.75 0.30
C ALA A 50 6.45 -11.74 -1.11
N LEU A 51 5.53 -12.67 -1.41
CA LEU A 51 4.79 -12.69 -2.66
C LEU A 51 3.92 -11.43 -2.84
N ALA A 52 3.22 -11.01 -1.77
CA ALA A 52 2.39 -9.82 -1.80
C ALA A 52 3.20 -8.53 -2.05
N GLN A 53 4.41 -8.46 -1.50
CA GLN A 53 5.33 -7.33 -1.72
C GLN A 53 5.92 -7.32 -3.15
N SER A 54 6.10 -8.50 -3.74
CA SER A 54 6.62 -8.65 -5.11
C SER A 54 5.55 -8.41 -6.18
N SER A 55 4.27 -8.48 -5.79
CA SER A 55 3.15 -8.31 -6.71
C SER A 55 2.79 -6.84 -6.88
N PRO A 56 2.49 -6.38 -8.10
CA PRO A 56 2.04 -5.01 -8.32
C PRO A 56 0.67 -4.78 -7.66
N GLY A 57 0.48 -3.62 -7.03
CA GLY A 57 -0.78 -3.24 -6.40
C GLY A 57 -0.66 -2.89 -4.91
N ALA A 58 -1.80 -2.65 -4.27
CA ALA A 58 -1.85 -2.32 -2.85
C ALA A 58 -1.54 -3.56 -2.00
N LEU A 59 -0.50 -3.47 -1.15
CA LEU A 59 -0.05 -4.58 -0.30
C LEU A 59 -1.19 -5.24 0.48
N ALA A 60 -2.10 -4.45 1.04
CA ALA A 60 -3.24 -4.96 1.80
C ALA A 60 -4.17 -5.86 0.96
N ILE A 61 -4.43 -5.45 -0.29
CA ILE A 61 -5.26 -6.24 -1.22
C ILE A 61 -4.51 -7.49 -1.67
N ASN A 62 -3.20 -7.37 -1.99
CA ASN A 62 -2.38 -8.52 -2.36
C ASN A 62 -2.33 -9.54 -1.20
N MET A 63 -2.16 -9.10 0.05
CA MET A 63 -2.23 -9.97 1.23
C MET A 63 -3.61 -10.63 1.37
N ALA A 64 -4.70 -9.89 1.18
CA ALA A 64 -6.04 -10.45 1.20
C ALA A 64 -6.23 -11.54 0.13
N VAL A 65 -5.71 -11.30 -1.09
CA VAL A 65 -5.72 -12.28 -2.18
C VAL A 65 -4.99 -13.56 -1.78
N PHE A 66 -3.73 -13.45 -1.37
CA PHE A 66 -2.90 -14.62 -1.10
C PHE A 66 -3.37 -15.40 0.13
N VAL A 67 -3.69 -14.72 1.22
CA VAL A 67 -4.21 -15.34 2.45
C VAL A 67 -5.56 -16.02 2.18
N GLY A 68 -6.48 -15.33 1.52
CA GLY A 68 -7.79 -15.89 1.18
C GLY A 68 -7.69 -17.09 0.27
N PHE A 69 -6.84 -17.02 -0.76
CA PHE A 69 -6.59 -18.11 -1.68
C PHE A 69 -5.97 -19.33 -0.98
N LYS A 70 -5.01 -19.09 -0.07
CA LYS A 70 -4.37 -20.17 0.68
C LYS A 70 -5.37 -20.94 1.53
N ILE A 71 -6.27 -20.24 2.23
CA ILE A 71 -7.21 -20.85 3.17
C ILE A 71 -8.38 -21.53 2.44
N LYS A 72 -8.99 -20.89 1.45
CA LYS A 72 -10.21 -21.38 0.77
C LYS A 72 -10.25 -21.09 -0.74
N LYS A 73 -9.10 -21.10 -1.41
CA LYS A 73 -8.97 -20.93 -2.86
C LYS A 73 -9.71 -19.66 -3.35
N TYR A 74 -10.32 -19.70 -4.51
CA TYR A 74 -10.95 -18.53 -5.15
C TYR A 74 -12.07 -17.90 -4.31
N LEU A 75 -12.91 -18.69 -3.66
CA LEU A 75 -13.99 -18.17 -2.81
C LEU A 75 -13.44 -17.50 -1.54
N GLY A 76 -12.36 -18.04 -0.96
CA GLY A 76 -11.65 -17.41 0.15
C GLY A 76 -11.05 -16.07 -0.26
N MET A 77 -10.39 -16.03 -1.43
CA MET A 77 -9.84 -14.79 -2.00
C MET A 77 -10.90 -13.71 -2.19
N VAL A 78 -12.04 -14.06 -2.79
CA VAL A 78 -13.14 -13.10 -2.98
C VAL A 78 -13.65 -12.56 -1.64
N ALA A 79 -13.83 -13.43 -0.65
CA ALA A 79 -14.32 -13.04 0.67
C ALA A 79 -13.34 -12.07 1.37
N THR A 80 -12.04 -12.36 1.35
CA THR A 80 -11.03 -11.51 2.01
C THR A 80 -10.83 -10.18 1.28
N VAL A 81 -10.80 -10.17 -0.05
CA VAL A 81 -10.66 -8.94 -0.85
C VAL A 81 -11.87 -8.03 -0.67
N LEU A 82 -13.08 -8.58 -0.75
CA LEU A 82 -14.29 -7.80 -0.47
C LEU A 82 -14.30 -7.27 0.97
N GLY A 83 -13.89 -8.09 1.94
CA GLY A 83 -13.74 -7.64 3.32
C GLY A 83 -12.78 -6.46 3.46
N ALA A 84 -11.61 -6.54 2.85
CA ALA A 84 -10.60 -5.47 2.93
C ALA A 84 -11.01 -4.18 2.19
N ALA A 85 -11.67 -4.29 1.05
CA ALA A 85 -12.00 -3.14 0.19
C ALA A 85 -13.32 -2.46 0.53
N LEU A 86 -14.35 -3.22 0.94
CA LEU A 86 -15.70 -2.70 1.17
C LEU A 86 -15.78 -1.55 2.19
N PRO A 87 -15.09 -1.60 3.34
CA PRO A 87 -15.16 -0.51 4.31
C PRO A 87 -14.75 0.83 3.71
N ALA A 88 -13.59 0.85 3.05
CA ALA A 88 -13.09 2.06 2.42
C ALA A 88 -14.03 2.54 1.30
N PHE A 89 -14.52 1.63 0.46
CA PHE A 89 -15.47 1.95 -0.59
C PHE A 89 -16.76 2.57 -0.02
N LEU A 90 -17.36 1.94 0.99
CA LEU A 90 -18.61 2.41 1.60
C LEU A 90 -18.44 3.79 2.26
N ILE A 91 -17.33 4.00 2.98
CA ILE A 91 -17.04 5.29 3.62
C ILE A 91 -16.88 6.38 2.57
N ILE A 92 -16.09 6.13 1.51
CA ILE A 92 -15.86 7.11 0.44
C ILE A 92 -17.17 7.38 -0.32
N TRP A 93 -17.94 6.35 -0.64
CA TRP A 93 -19.21 6.48 -1.32
C TRP A 93 -20.23 7.31 -0.51
N LEU A 94 -20.35 7.00 0.79
CA LEU A 94 -21.23 7.73 1.70
C LEU A 94 -20.80 9.20 1.83
N LEU A 95 -19.50 9.43 2.02
CA LEU A 95 -18.96 10.79 2.10
C LEU A 95 -19.21 11.55 0.79
N ALA A 96 -18.97 10.94 -0.36
CA ALA A 96 -19.20 11.57 -1.66
C ALA A 96 -20.67 11.94 -1.87
N ALA A 97 -21.60 11.06 -1.49
CA ALA A 97 -23.04 11.32 -1.58
C ALA A 97 -23.49 12.48 -0.69
N LEU A 98 -22.97 12.54 0.55
CA LEU A 98 -23.26 13.62 1.48
C LEU A 98 -22.59 14.94 1.11
N PHE A 99 -21.38 14.85 0.53
CA PHE A 99 -20.53 16.01 0.26
C PHE A 99 -21.15 16.99 -0.74
N GLN A 100 -21.94 16.51 -1.72
CA GLN A 100 -22.62 17.36 -2.70
C GLN A 100 -23.49 18.44 -2.02
N ASN A 101 -24.10 18.10 -0.88
CA ASN A 101 -24.97 19.04 -0.14
C ASN A 101 -24.18 20.00 0.76
N PHE A 102 -22.93 19.66 1.13
CA PHE A 102 -22.16 20.40 2.12
C PHE A 102 -20.88 21.05 1.56
N GLN A 103 -20.56 20.87 0.28
CA GLN A 103 -19.31 21.37 -0.31
C GLN A 103 -19.11 22.88 -0.19
N ASN A 104 -20.22 23.65 -0.15
CA ASN A 104 -20.20 25.11 0.01
C ASN A 104 -20.27 25.58 1.46
N ASN A 105 -20.37 24.68 2.42
CA ASN A 105 -20.42 25.04 3.83
C ASN A 105 -19.05 25.56 4.30
N PRO A 106 -18.97 26.77 4.89
CA PRO A 106 -17.71 27.36 5.31
C PRO A 106 -16.95 26.54 6.36
N TYR A 107 -17.64 25.79 7.21
CA TYR A 107 -17.01 24.90 8.19
C TYR A 107 -16.35 23.69 7.52
N VAL A 108 -16.99 23.11 6.51
CA VAL A 108 -16.45 22.01 5.72
C VAL A 108 -15.21 22.46 4.95
N ILE A 109 -15.26 23.63 4.30
CA ILE A 109 -14.11 24.21 3.60
C ILE A 109 -12.94 24.44 4.56
N LYS A 110 -13.19 24.96 5.76
CA LYS A 110 -12.16 25.16 6.79
C LYS A 110 -11.54 23.82 7.24
N ALA A 111 -12.37 22.80 7.47
CA ALA A 111 -11.90 21.47 7.83
C ALA A 111 -11.00 20.87 6.76
N PHE A 112 -11.37 20.93 5.49
CA PHE A 112 -10.54 20.46 4.38
C PHE A 112 -9.22 21.25 4.25
N LYS A 113 -9.25 22.56 4.47
CA LYS A 113 -8.03 23.38 4.51
C LYS A 113 -7.08 22.95 5.63
N ALA A 114 -7.62 22.54 6.78
CA ALA A 114 -6.81 22.04 7.91
C ALA A 114 -6.23 20.64 7.66
N ILE A 115 -6.92 19.79 6.90
CA ILE A 115 -6.45 18.43 6.58
C ILE A 115 -5.33 18.44 5.52
N ARG A 116 -5.33 19.38 4.57
CA ARG A 116 -4.33 19.44 3.49
C ARG A 116 -2.87 19.35 3.97
N PRO A 117 -2.41 20.14 4.95
CA PRO A 117 -1.02 20.05 5.44
C PRO A 117 -0.73 18.70 6.11
N MET A 118 -1.72 18.03 6.71
CA MET A 118 -1.54 16.69 7.27
C MET A 118 -1.25 15.65 6.19
N VAL A 119 -1.92 15.72 5.04
CA VAL A 119 -1.65 14.84 3.89
C VAL A 119 -0.21 15.03 3.40
N VAL A 120 0.26 16.28 3.30
CA VAL A 120 1.65 16.59 2.92
C VAL A 120 2.63 16.01 3.95
N ALA A 121 2.33 16.13 5.25
CA ALA A 121 3.17 15.57 6.32
C ALA A 121 3.23 14.04 6.27
N LEU A 122 2.11 13.35 5.99
CA LEU A 122 2.05 11.89 5.84
C LEU A 122 2.89 11.41 4.64
N ILE A 123 2.79 12.10 3.50
CA ILE A 123 3.62 11.80 2.32
C ILE A 123 5.10 12.03 2.65
N GLY A 124 5.43 13.16 3.28
CA GLY A 124 6.79 13.48 3.68
C GLY A 124 7.37 12.47 4.67
N GLY A 125 6.59 12.03 5.65
CA GLY A 125 6.97 10.97 6.60
C GLY A 125 7.26 9.64 5.90
N SER A 126 6.44 9.27 4.92
CA SER A 126 6.66 8.05 4.12
C SER A 126 7.94 8.15 3.28
N VAL A 127 8.17 9.29 2.63
CA VAL A 127 9.41 9.56 1.87
C VAL A 127 10.64 9.48 2.77
N TYR A 128 10.57 10.07 3.97
CA TYR A 128 11.67 10.01 4.95
C TYR A 128 11.96 8.57 5.38
N THR A 129 10.92 7.79 5.70
CA THR A 129 11.07 6.40 6.15
C THR A 129 11.67 5.51 5.05
N ILE A 130 11.17 5.62 3.82
CA ILE A 130 11.69 4.89 2.66
C ILE A 130 13.13 5.31 2.37
N GLY A 131 13.42 6.61 2.40
CA GLY A 131 14.76 7.14 2.19
C GLY A 131 15.78 6.62 3.20
N LYS A 132 15.39 6.52 4.48
CA LYS A 132 16.23 5.95 5.54
C LYS A 132 16.49 4.46 5.33
N GLN A 133 15.49 3.69 4.92
CA GLN A 133 15.63 2.25 4.65
C GLN A 133 16.49 1.99 3.40
N ALA A 134 16.36 2.81 2.37
CA ALA A 134 17.13 2.70 1.13
C ALA A 134 18.60 3.11 1.28
N LYS A 135 19.07 3.55 2.48
CA LYS A 135 20.45 4.00 2.72
C LYS A 135 20.94 5.00 1.66
N ILE A 136 20.14 6.01 1.38
CA ILE A 136 20.40 7.00 0.33
C ILE A 136 21.72 7.71 0.58
N ASN A 137 22.65 7.61 -0.37
CA ASN A 137 23.90 8.36 -0.38
C ASN A 137 23.69 9.76 -0.97
N LYS A 138 24.62 10.71 -0.72
CA LYS A 138 24.55 12.09 -1.23
C LYS A 138 24.34 12.14 -2.75
N PHE A 139 25.01 11.26 -3.51
CA PHE A 139 24.84 11.15 -4.95
C PHE A 139 23.43 10.70 -5.35
N THR A 140 22.89 9.69 -4.68
CA THR A 140 21.53 9.21 -4.91
C THR A 140 20.48 10.27 -4.57
N LEU A 141 20.74 11.09 -3.53
CA LEU A 141 19.85 12.19 -3.16
C LEU A 141 19.75 13.24 -4.28
N ILE A 142 20.88 13.58 -4.91
CA ILE A 142 20.90 14.53 -6.05
C ILE A 142 20.07 13.97 -7.22
N ILE A 143 20.21 12.68 -7.53
CA ILE A 143 19.42 12.04 -8.58
C ILE A 143 17.92 12.06 -8.25
N VAL A 144 17.55 11.74 -7.01
CA VAL A 144 16.14 11.77 -6.56
C VAL A 144 15.56 13.19 -6.68
N LEU A 145 16.30 14.21 -6.27
CA LEU A 145 15.86 15.60 -6.39
C LEU A 145 15.75 16.04 -7.86
N ALA A 146 16.69 15.67 -8.71
CA ALA A 146 16.64 15.95 -10.14
C ALA A 146 15.41 15.28 -10.80
N ILE A 147 15.13 14.02 -10.47
CA ILE A 147 13.94 13.31 -10.95
C ILE A 147 12.65 13.97 -10.42
N ALA A 148 12.61 14.38 -9.16
CA ALA A 148 11.45 15.06 -8.58
C ALA A 148 11.13 16.37 -9.31
N VAL A 149 12.16 17.17 -9.62
CA VAL A 149 12.02 18.41 -10.41
C VAL A 149 11.56 18.08 -11.84
N LEU A 150 12.13 17.07 -12.46
CA LEU A 150 11.81 16.67 -13.83
C LEU A 150 10.34 16.21 -13.95
N VAL A 151 9.83 15.42 -12.99
CA VAL A 151 8.43 15.00 -12.92
C VAL A 151 7.51 16.19 -12.64
N SER A 152 7.89 17.05 -11.69
CA SER A 152 7.07 18.19 -11.25
C SER A 152 6.92 19.27 -12.32
N GLN A 153 8.01 19.66 -12.97
CA GLN A 153 8.03 20.76 -13.94
C GLN A 153 7.66 20.32 -15.35
N PHE A 154 8.19 19.18 -15.80
CA PHE A 154 8.02 18.71 -17.17
C PHE A 154 6.88 17.70 -17.33
N LYS A 155 6.17 17.33 -16.23
CA LYS A 155 5.09 16.32 -16.24
C LYS A 155 5.52 15.00 -16.91
N PHE A 156 6.78 14.65 -16.77
CA PHE A 156 7.32 13.42 -17.37
C PHE A 156 6.63 12.20 -16.75
N PRO A 157 6.18 11.22 -17.54
CA PRO A 157 5.48 10.05 -17.01
C PRO A 157 6.43 9.23 -16.12
N PRO A 158 6.07 8.97 -14.85
CA PRO A 158 6.92 8.23 -13.90
C PRO A 158 7.34 6.84 -14.40
N ILE A 159 6.50 6.21 -15.21
CA ILE A 159 6.75 4.88 -15.79
C ILE A 159 8.04 4.88 -16.65
N LEU A 160 8.24 5.90 -17.49
CA LEU A 160 9.44 6.01 -18.30
C LEU A 160 10.70 6.16 -17.44
N ILE A 161 10.62 6.91 -16.35
CA ILE A 161 11.75 7.10 -15.44
C ILE A 161 12.13 5.78 -14.76
N ILE A 162 11.13 4.98 -14.36
CA ILE A 162 11.36 3.66 -13.77
C ILE A 162 12.05 2.72 -14.78
N VAL A 163 11.55 2.66 -16.02
CA VAL A 163 12.13 1.82 -17.07
C VAL A 163 13.57 2.24 -17.41
N VAL A 164 13.79 3.55 -17.62
CA VAL A 164 15.13 4.09 -17.90
C VAL A 164 16.08 3.84 -16.72
N GLY A 165 15.61 4.06 -15.49
CA GLY A 165 16.39 3.79 -14.29
C GLY A 165 16.76 2.32 -14.13
N ALA A 166 15.84 1.40 -14.43
CA ALA A 166 16.11 -0.04 -14.40
C ALA A 166 17.15 -0.46 -15.44
N ILE A 167 17.04 0.05 -16.67
CA ILE A 167 18.01 -0.24 -17.75
C ILE A 167 19.39 0.34 -17.41
N ALA A 168 19.45 1.61 -17.01
CA ALA A 168 20.70 2.28 -16.63
C ALA A 168 21.38 1.60 -15.44
N GLY A 169 20.61 1.21 -14.41
CA GLY A 169 21.12 0.49 -13.26
C GLY A 169 21.67 -0.90 -13.62
N ASN A 170 21.02 -1.60 -14.54
CA ASN A 170 21.48 -2.91 -14.99
C ASN A 170 22.77 -2.81 -15.81
N ILE A 171 22.86 -1.88 -16.76
CA ILE A 171 24.07 -1.62 -17.54
C ILE A 171 25.25 -1.25 -16.63
N TRP A 172 25.01 -0.38 -15.65
CA TRP A 172 26.04 0.03 -14.69
C TRP A 172 26.56 -1.14 -13.84
N LEU A 173 25.68 -2.04 -13.41
CA LEU A 173 26.04 -3.25 -12.66
C LEU A 173 26.82 -4.26 -13.54
N MET A 174 26.45 -4.41 -14.79
CA MET A 174 27.19 -5.29 -15.72
C MET A 174 28.61 -4.81 -15.93
N ASN A 175 28.82 -3.51 -16.19
CA ASN A 175 30.15 -2.93 -16.35
C ASN A 175 31.03 -3.01 -15.08
N ARG A 176 30.42 -3.10 -13.90
CA ARG A 176 31.16 -3.27 -12.64
C ARG A 176 31.59 -4.71 -12.36
N LYS A 177 30.94 -5.70 -12.95
CA LYS A 177 31.32 -7.12 -12.82
C LYS A 177 32.50 -7.52 -13.68
N GLU A 178 32.78 -6.78 -14.76
CA GLU A 178 33.93 -7.03 -15.62
C GLU A 178 35.26 -6.48 -15.05
N ILE A 179 35.22 -5.69 -13.95
CA ILE A 179 36.43 -5.08 -13.36
C ILE A 179 36.88 -5.86 -12.09
N LYS A 180 36.31 -7.02 -11.81
CA LYS A 180 36.75 -7.97 -10.78
C LYS A 180 37.10 -9.30 -11.40
#